data_899b047d24aa9a05dc2ac95e32b80480
#
_entry.id   899b047d24aa9a05dc2ac95e32b80480
#
_cell.length_a   1.000
_cell.length_b   1.000
_cell.length_c   1.000
_cell.angle_alpha   90.00
_cell.angle_beta   90.00
_cell.angle_gamma   90.00
#
_symmetry.space_group_name_H-M   'P 1'
#
loop_
_entity.id
_entity.type
_entity.pdbx_description
1 polymer ?
#
loop_
_entity_poly.entity_id
_entity_poly.type
_entity_poly.pdbx_seq_one_letter_code
_entity_poly.pdbx_strand_id
1 'polypeptide(L)'
;MPDLINKPIYILGAGGIGAVLAWGLDREGCSVVLVDAHPGKVAEGLKEGVTVVGRGSQSVPFIAFDDWTPPDEGFVLLCTKTYDNPEVLARLSENVFLVPVQNGFDPALEQRNHAGEGIASFVSECERARPVTRITRPGSLHIGGRRAITAGERSELVSLATALGKAKLFPVKWVEDVRPYKATKLMYNAAISPLAAAAGVDNGELLTDALAKKLFFGMLRENYAILKHAKIELACIGPFHPDTVSMILRTPGLPTFMAMFFRPSLRGTYCSMAPDIPIGRTEIEAYNGHLIRLAGDFPCPLNRAAFDLVEKVTREGLKPQREHLQYLVDHLLPEAVLS
;
A
#
# COMPACT_ATOMS: atom_id res chain seq x y z
N MET A 1 -27.51 -11.11 3.12
CA MET A 1 -26.74 -9.86 3.14
C MET A 1 -27.34 -8.96 4.21
N PRO A 2 -27.10 -9.24 5.47
CA PRO A 2 -27.95 -8.58 6.40
C PRO A 2 -27.53 -7.17 6.81
N ASP A 3 -26.28 -6.81 7.01
CA ASP A 3 -26.05 -5.63 7.84
C ASP A 3 -25.18 -4.49 7.27
N LEU A 4 -24.37 -4.73 6.24
CA LEU A 4 -23.50 -3.69 5.69
C LEU A 4 -24.28 -2.54 4.99
N ILE A 5 -25.47 -2.84 4.46
CA ILE A 5 -26.32 -1.84 3.75
C ILE A 5 -26.97 -0.85 4.73
N ASN A 6 -27.15 -1.27 5.97
CA ASN A 6 -27.90 -0.49 6.98
C ASN A 6 -27.02 0.29 7.96
N LYS A 7 -25.71 0.10 7.94
CA LYS A 7 -24.76 0.81 8.82
C LYS A 7 -23.87 1.74 7.99
N PRO A 8 -23.60 2.96 8.44
CA PRO A 8 -22.67 3.83 7.73
C PRO A 8 -21.27 3.25 7.74
N ILE A 9 -20.64 3.22 6.57
CA ILE A 9 -19.25 2.83 6.35
C ILE A 9 -18.44 4.11 6.23
N TYR A 10 -17.60 4.39 7.22
CA TYR A 10 -16.67 5.51 7.16
C TYR A 10 -15.38 5.07 6.46
N ILE A 11 -14.99 5.80 5.42
CA ILE A 11 -13.73 5.57 4.71
C ILE A 11 -12.81 6.74 5.00
N LEU A 12 -11.72 6.46 5.73
CA LEU A 12 -10.75 7.46 6.14
C LEU A 12 -9.65 7.56 5.07
N GLY A 13 -9.55 8.73 4.43
CA GLY A 13 -8.62 9.02 3.35
C GLY A 13 -9.24 8.86 1.96
N ALA A 14 -9.54 9.98 1.29
CA ALA A 14 -10.01 10.05 -0.09
C ALA A 14 -8.85 10.01 -1.12
N GLY A 15 -7.87 9.15 -0.87
CA GLY A 15 -6.75 8.85 -1.79
C GLY A 15 -7.14 7.86 -2.88
N GLY A 16 -6.14 7.37 -3.63
CA GLY A 16 -6.37 6.42 -4.72
C GLY A 16 -7.12 5.16 -4.32
N ILE A 17 -6.89 4.62 -3.13
CA ILE A 17 -7.60 3.43 -2.62
C ILE A 17 -8.98 3.82 -2.07
N GLY A 18 -9.04 4.76 -1.10
CA GLY A 18 -10.29 5.08 -0.43
C GLY A 18 -11.37 5.63 -1.38
N ALA A 19 -11.00 6.48 -2.33
CA ALA A 19 -11.93 6.99 -3.33
C ALA A 19 -12.51 5.88 -4.22
N VAL A 20 -11.68 4.91 -4.65
CA VAL A 20 -12.14 3.77 -5.45
C VAL A 20 -13.08 2.85 -4.65
N LEU A 21 -12.76 2.59 -3.37
CA LEU A 21 -13.61 1.79 -2.49
C LEU A 21 -14.96 2.49 -2.21
N ALA A 22 -14.91 3.81 -1.94
CA ALA A 22 -16.11 4.60 -1.71
C ALA A 22 -17.05 4.59 -2.92
N TRP A 23 -16.48 4.84 -4.11
CA TRP A 23 -17.24 4.78 -5.36
C TRP A 23 -17.89 3.40 -5.57
N GLY A 24 -17.16 2.32 -5.29
CA GLY A 24 -17.64 0.96 -5.48
C GLY A 24 -18.76 0.58 -4.50
N LEU A 25 -18.61 0.94 -3.22
CA LEU A 25 -19.60 0.63 -2.19
C LEU A 25 -20.88 1.45 -2.35
N ASP A 26 -20.76 2.75 -2.64
CA ASP A 26 -21.92 3.62 -2.89
C ASP A 26 -22.73 3.13 -4.09
N ARG A 27 -22.07 2.75 -5.18
CA ARG A 27 -22.73 2.18 -6.36
C ARG A 27 -23.55 0.93 -6.05
N GLU A 28 -23.16 0.14 -5.06
CA GLU A 28 -23.87 -1.07 -4.62
C GLU A 28 -24.90 -0.78 -3.53
N GLY A 29 -25.19 0.50 -3.26
CA GLY A 29 -26.21 0.95 -2.32
C GLY A 29 -25.79 0.89 -0.85
N CYS A 30 -24.50 0.79 -0.55
CA CYS A 30 -24.02 0.91 0.82
C CYS A 30 -24.04 2.37 1.27
N SER A 31 -24.36 2.61 2.55
CA SER A 31 -24.25 3.95 3.14
C SER A 31 -22.79 4.26 3.42
N VAL A 32 -22.17 5.11 2.60
CA VAL A 32 -20.74 5.44 2.67
C VAL A 32 -20.55 6.90 3.02
N VAL A 33 -19.56 7.19 3.87
CA VAL A 33 -19.11 8.54 4.18
C VAL A 33 -17.58 8.59 4.02
N LEU A 34 -17.08 9.51 3.20
CA LEU A 34 -15.65 9.76 3.08
C LEU A 34 -15.20 10.83 4.07
N VAL A 35 -14.11 10.54 4.76
CA VAL A 35 -13.46 11.48 5.68
C VAL A 35 -12.05 11.76 5.18
N ASP A 36 -11.71 13.03 4.97
CA ASP A 36 -10.38 13.43 4.50
C ASP A 36 -9.93 14.73 5.18
N ALA A 37 -8.62 14.86 5.42
CA ALA A 37 -8.05 16.05 6.01
C ALA A 37 -7.75 17.16 4.98
N HIS A 38 -7.74 16.83 3.68
CA HIS A 38 -7.40 17.81 2.64
C HIS A 38 -8.62 18.68 2.28
N PRO A 39 -8.59 20.00 2.59
CA PRO A 39 -9.76 20.85 2.43
C PRO A 39 -10.30 20.93 0.99
N GLY A 40 -9.38 20.91 0.00
CA GLY A 40 -9.77 20.89 -1.42
C GLY A 40 -10.55 19.64 -1.79
N LYS A 41 -10.14 18.46 -1.32
CA LYS A 41 -10.86 17.21 -1.57
C LYS A 41 -12.25 17.20 -0.93
N VAL A 42 -12.34 17.70 0.30
CA VAL A 42 -13.64 17.82 0.99
C VAL A 42 -14.55 18.78 0.25
N ALA A 43 -14.06 19.97 -0.10
CA ALA A 43 -14.87 20.98 -0.80
C ALA A 43 -15.34 20.50 -2.18
N GLU A 44 -14.47 19.89 -2.96
CA GLU A 44 -14.85 19.36 -4.28
C GLU A 44 -15.70 18.08 -4.15
N GLY A 45 -15.42 17.23 -3.17
CA GLY A 45 -16.20 16.03 -2.89
C GLY A 45 -17.65 16.33 -2.49
N LEU A 46 -17.88 17.40 -1.71
CA LEU A 46 -19.22 17.86 -1.36
C LEU A 46 -20.03 18.36 -2.58
N LYS A 47 -19.34 18.84 -3.63
CA LYS A 47 -20.00 19.33 -4.86
C LYS A 47 -20.22 18.23 -5.89
N GLU A 48 -19.17 17.44 -6.15
CA GLU A 48 -19.08 16.57 -7.32
C GLU A 48 -19.05 15.07 -6.94
N GLY A 49 -18.99 14.78 -5.63
CA GLY A 49 -18.82 13.41 -5.15
C GLY A 49 -17.43 12.82 -5.53
N VAL A 50 -17.38 11.52 -5.71
CA VAL A 50 -16.16 10.78 -6.09
C VAL A 50 -16.22 10.36 -7.55
N THR A 51 -15.18 10.65 -8.31
CA THR A 51 -15.05 10.23 -9.72
C THR A 51 -14.01 9.16 -9.89
N VAL A 52 -14.41 8.05 -10.53
CA VAL A 52 -13.47 7.06 -11.07
C VAL A 52 -13.40 7.24 -12.60
N VAL A 53 -12.24 7.64 -13.10
CA VAL A 53 -12.04 7.93 -14.52
C VAL A 53 -12.39 6.72 -15.39
N GLY A 54 -13.28 6.95 -16.38
CA GLY A 54 -13.81 5.89 -17.24
C GLY A 54 -14.98 5.09 -16.64
N ARG A 55 -15.44 5.45 -15.43
CA ARG A 55 -16.58 4.80 -14.74
C ARG A 55 -17.69 5.78 -14.34
N GLY A 56 -17.38 7.07 -14.26
CA GLY A 56 -18.30 8.13 -13.84
C GLY A 56 -18.18 8.50 -12.36
N SER A 57 -19.12 9.31 -11.89
CA SER A 57 -19.13 9.86 -10.52
C SER A 57 -20.22 9.21 -9.66
N GLN A 58 -19.98 9.19 -8.35
CA GLN A 58 -20.94 8.80 -7.31
C GLN A 58 -21.06 9.93 -6.29
N SER A 59 -22.29 10.18 -5.82
CA SER A 59 -22.57 11.24 -4.85
C SER A 59 -22.33 10.73 -3.42
N VAL A 60 -21.06 10.57 -3.05
CA VAL A 60 -20.65 10.12 -1.72
C VAL A 60 -20.55 11.33 -0.79
N PRO A 61 -21.17 11.31 0.41
CA PRO A 61 -20.97 12.34 1.42
C PRO A 61 -19.53 12.48 1.87
N PHE A 62 -19.08 13.72 2.10
CA PHE A 62 -17.75 14.05 2.62
C PHE A 62 -17.85 14.76 3.96
N ILE A 63 -16.90 14.46 4.84
CA ILE A 63 -16.69 15.17 6.12
C ILE A 63 -15.21 15.52 6.23
N ALA A 64 -14.90 16.74 6.67
CA ALA A 64 -13.54 17.10 7.02
C ALA A 64 -13.09 16.31 8.26
N PHE A 65 -11.83 15.87 8.28
CA PHE A 65 -11.33 15.06 9.38
C PHE A 65 -11.46 15.78 10.74
N ASP A 66 -11.24 17.10 10.78
CA ASP A 66 -11.37 17.89 12.00
C ASP A 66 -12.80 17.99 12.50
N ASP A 67 -13.78 18.00 11.60
CA ASP A 67 -15.21 18.10 11.92
C ASP A 67 -15.85 16.71 12.15
N TRP A 68 -15.11 15.64 11.87
CA TRP A 68 -15.63 14.29 11.99
C TRP A 68 -15.66 13.81 13.42
N THR A 69 -16.83 13.40 13.87
CA THR A 69 -17.01 12.69 15.13
C THR A 69 -17.05 11.20 14.83
N PRO A 70 -16.02 10.43 15.27
CA PRO A 70 -16.04 8.98 15.10
C PRO A 70 -17.21 8.33 15.82
N PRO A 71 -17.81 7.30 15.25
CA PRO A 71 -18.84 6.55 15.94
C PRO A 71 -18.22 5.71 17.08
N ASP A 72 -18.96 5.47 18.14
CA ASP A 72 -18.55 4.55 19.20
C ASP A 72 -18.47 3.12 18.69
N GLU A 73 -19.42 2.75 17.81
CA GLU A 73 -19.47 1.47 17.09
C GLU A 73 -19.77 1.75 15.61
N GLY A 74 -19.19 0.96 14.70
CA GLY A 74 -19.45 1.14 13.27
C GLY A 74 -18.38 0.49 12.41
N PHE A 75 -18.51 0.66 11.11
CA PHE A 75 -17.60 0.11 10.13
C PHE A 75 -16.64 1.20 9.62
N VAL A 76 -15.35 0.97 9.76
CA VAL A 76 -14.32 1.93 9.35
C VAL A 76 -13.32 1.27 8.41
N LEU A 77 -13.20 1.78 7.19
CA LEU A 77 -12.12 1.44 6.25
C LEU A 77 -10.99 2.48 6.40
N LEU A 78 -9.81 2.03 6.82
CA LEU A 78 -8.64 2.88 6.98
C LEU A 78 -7.80 2.86 5.70
N CYS A 79 -7.87 3.95 4.94
CA CYS A 79 -7.20 4.12 3.64
C CYS A 79 -6.23 5.31 3.62
N THR A 80 -5.94 5.89 4.78
CA THR A 80 -4.94 6.95 4.96
C THR A 80 -3.53 6.42 4.74
N LYS A 81 -2.58 7.32 4.68
CA LYS A 81 -1.16 6.95 4.75
C LYS A 81 -0.81 6.48 6.16
N THR A 82 0.15 5.55 6.27
CA THR A 82 0.50 4.96 7.56
C THR A 82 1.03 5.98 8.57
N TYR A 83 1.67 7.03 8.12
CA TYR A 83 2.16 8.11 8.99
C TYR A 83 1.04 8.98 9.61
N ASP A 84 -0.21 8.84 9.15
CA ASP A 84 -1.39 9.50 9.75
C ASP A 84 -2.07 8.59 10.80
N ASN A 85 -1.70 7.31 10.88
CA ASN A 85 -2.35 6.33 11.76
C ASN A 85 -2.34 6.74 13.25
N PRO A 86 -1.26 7.27 13.84
CA PRO A 86 -1.29 7.66 15.26
C PRO A 86 -2.42 8.63 15.57
N GLU A 87 -2.65 9.65 14.74
CA GLU A 87 -3.70 10.63 14.91
C GLU A 87 -5.08 10.05 14.68
N VAL A 88 -5.24 9.26 13.63
CA VAL A 88 -6.52 8.63 13.27
C VAL A 88 -6.94 7.60 14.31
N LEU A 89 -6.02 6.70 14.71
CA LEU A 89 -6.32 5.64 15.67
C LEU A 89 -6.62 6.17 17.07
N ALA A 90 -6.02 7.28 17.48
CA ALA A 90 -6.29 7.94 18.74
C ALA A 90 -7.74 8.46 18.86
N ARG A 91 -8.42 8.71 17.73
CA ARG A 91 -9.83 9.14 17.71
C ARG A 91 -10.83 7.98 17.65
N LEU A 92 -10.38 6.77 17.27
CA LEU A 92 -11.26 5.62 17.07
C LEU A 92 -11.50 4.84 18.37
N SER A 93 -12.75 4.58 18.70
CA SER A 93 -13.13 3.62 19.72
C SER A 93 -12.60 2.21 19.39
N GLU A 94 -12.27 1.43 20.42
CA GLU A 94 -11.89 0.02 20.26
C GLU A 94 -13.03 -0.86 19.73
N ASN A 95 -14.28 -0.40 19.83
CA ASN A 95 -15.48 -1.14 19.42
C ASN A 95 -15.78 -0.99 17.92
N VAL A 96 -15.09 -0.09 17.19
CA VAL A 96 -15.32 0.03 15.74
C VAL A 96 -14.78 -1.20 15.01
N PHE A 97 -15.53 -1.67 14.01
CA PHE A 97 -15.08 -2.70 13.10
C PHE A 97 -14.10 -2.11 12.09
N LEU A 98 -12.83 -2.12 12.45
CA LEU A 98 -11.76 -1.51 11.67
C LEU A 98 -11.22 -2.48 10.61
N VAL A 99 -11.18 -2.03 9.35
CA VAL A 99 -10.56 -2.76 8.24
C VAL A 99 -9.55 -1.84 7.53
N PRO A 100 -8.28 -1.94 7.87
CA PRO A 100 -7.22 -1.24 7.16
C PRO A 100 -7.07 -1.77 5.73
N VAL A 101 -6.95 -0.85 4.76
CA VAL A 101 -6.61 -1.16 3.37
C VAL A 101 -5.37 -0.33 3.00
N GLN A 102 -4.30 -0.61 3.70
CA GLN A 102 -3.02 0.12 3.64
C GLN A 102 -1.89 -0.79 3.19
N ASN A 103 -0.88 -0.18 2.54
CA ASN A 103 0.37 -0.87 2.24
C ASN A 103 1.27 -0.91 3.48
N GLY A 104 2.17 -1.92 3.54
CA GLY A 104 3.14 -2.04 4.63
C GLY A 104 2.52 -2.48 5.97
N PHE A 105 3.33 -2.45 7.01
CA PHE A 105 2.95 -2.83 8.38
C PHE A 105 3.34 -1.70 9.32
N ASP A 106 2.34 -0.99 9.79
CA ASP A 106 2.51 0.16 10.66
C ASP A 106 2.53 -0.24 12.14
N PRO A 107 3.51 0.19 12.95
CA PRO A 107 3.62 -0.20 14.35
C PRO A 107 2.42 0.18 15.21
N ALA A 108 1.78 1.33 14.96
CA ALA A 108 0.62 1.76 15.72
C ALA A 108 -0.59 0.87 15.42
N LEU A 109 -0.78 0.50 14.14
CA LEU A 109 -1.83 -0.41 13.72
C LEU A 109 -1.60 -1.84 14.20
N GLU A 110 -0.31 -2.30 14.27
CA GLU A 110 0.05 -3.62 14.79
C GLU A 110 -0.35 -3.81 16.25
N GLN A 111 -0.42 -2.74 17.04
CA GLN A 111 -0.85 -2.77 18.45
C GLN A 111 -2.36 -2.82 18.60
N ARG A 112 -3.13 -2.48 17.55
CA ARG A 112 -4.58 -2.49 17.60
C ARG A 112 -5.15 -3.86 17.24
N ASN A 113 -6.06 -4.35 18.08
CA ASN A 113 -6.76 -5.60 17.81
C ASN A 113 -7.89 -5.39 16.80
N HIS A 114 -7.63 -5.67 15.51
CA HIS A 114 -8.63 -5.62 14.45
C HIS A 114 -8.76 -6.97 13.74
N ALA A 115 -9.97 -7.28 13.25
CA ALA A 115 -10.32 -8.61 12.76
C ALA A 115 -9.67 -8.95 11.41
N GLY A 116 -9.68 -8.00 10.49
CA GLY A 116 -9.26 -8.22 9.12
C GLY A 116 -8.66 -7.01 8.45
N GLU A 117 -8.05 -7.22 7.30
CA GLU A 117 -7.43 -6.19 6.48
C GLU A 117 -7.72 -6.42 5.00
N GLY A 118 -7.47 -5.39 4.20
CA GLY A 118 -7.42 -5.50 2.76
C GLY A 118 -6.05 -5.14 2.20
N ILE A 119 -5.65 -5.79 1.10
CA ILE A 119 -4.45 -5.44 0.35
C ILE A 119 -4.74 -5.37 -1.15
N ALA A 120 -4.55 -4.19 -1.74
CA ALA A 120 -4.75 -3.96 -3.16
C ALA A 120 -3.48 -4.25 -3.96
N SER A 121 -3.57 -4.99 -5.06
CA SER A 121 -2.48 -5.16 -6.03
C SER A 121 -2.67 -4.32 -7.29
N PHE A 122 -3.85 -3.74 -7.50
CA PHE A 122 -4.03 -2.68 -8.49
C PHE A 122 -3.33 -1.40 -8.05
N VAL A 123 -3.01 -0.53 -9.01
CA VAL A 123 -2.49 0.81 -8.74
C VAL A 123 -3.57 1.81 -9.10
N SER A 124 -3.86 2.74 -8.21
CA SER A 124 -4.75 3.87 -8.47
C SER A 124 -4.10 5.18 -8.02
N GLU A 125 -4.27 6.19 -8.84
CA GLU A 125 -3.76 7.53 -8.63
C GLU A 125 -4.95 8.49 -8.47
N CYS A 126 -4.90 9.31 -7.44
CA CYS A 126 -5.91 10.31 -7.14
C CYS A 126 -5.32 11.71 -7.28
N GLU A 127 -6.07 12.63 -7.83
CA GLU A 127 -5.69 14.03 -7.88
C GLU A 127 -5.48 14.58 -6.46
N ARG A 128 -4.54 15.50 -6.31
CA ARG A 128 -4.17 15.99 -4.98
C ARG A 128 -5.30 16.73 -4.27
N ALA A 129 -6.01 17.61 -4.99
CA ALA A 129 -7.02 18.49 -4.42
C ALA A 129 -8.47 18.08 -4.76
N ARG A 130 -8.66 16.99 -5.52
CA ARG A 130 -9.98 16.54 -5.98
C ARG A 130 -10.13 15.04 -5.77
N PRO A 131 -11.32 14.53 -5.42
CA PRO A 131 -11.57 13.10 -5.31
C PRO A 131 -11.81 12.45 -6.68
N VAL A 132 -10.90 12.70 -7.60
CA VAL A 132 -10.86 12.12 -8.95
C VAL A 132 -9.74 11.11 -9.02
N THR A 133 -10.08 9.85 -9.19
CA THR A 133 -9.12 8.75 -9.18
C THR A 133 -9.14 7.96 -10.48
N ARG A 134 -7.99 7.40 -10.84
CA ARG A 134 -7.80 6.54 -12.01
C ARG A 134 -7.08 5.25 -11.59
N ILE A 135 -7.60 4.10 -12.00
CA ILE A 135 -6.87 2.84 -11.87
C ILE A 135 -5.87 2.77 -13.05
N THR A 136 -4.60 3.00 -12.74
CA THR A 136 -3.51 3.09 -13.74
C THR A 136 -2.91 1.73 -14.06
N ARG A 137 -3.04 0.74 -13.15
CA ARG A 137 -2.62 -0.63 -13.40
C ARG A 137 -3.64 -1.62 -12.84
N PRO A 138 -4.05 -2.62 -13.63
CA PRO A 138 -4.97 -3.65 -13.17
C PRO A 138 -4.36 -4.51 -12.07
N GLY A 139 -5.21 -5.10 -11.24
CA GLY A 139 -4.86 -5.97 -10.13
C GLY A 139 -6.11 -6.38 -9.38
N SER A 140 -5.95 -6.92 -8.18
CA SER A 140 -7.05 -7.37 -7.34
C SER A 140 -6.97 -6.75 -5.94
N LEU A 141 -8.07 -6.78 -5.22
CA LEU A 141 -8.14 -6.53 -3.78
C LEU A 141 -8.31 -7.87 -3.08
N HIS A 142 -7.41 -8.19 -2.16
CA HIS A 142 -7.58 -9.31 -1.25
C HIS A 142 -8.09 -8.78 0.08
N ILE A 143 -9.16 -9.37 0.61
CA ILE A 143 -9.73 -9.05 1.93
C ILE A 143 -9.77 -10.34 2.73
N GLY A 144 -9.35 -10.29 3.99
CA GLY A 144 -9.34 -11.48 4.82
C GLY A 144 -9.04 -11.20 6.27
N GLY A 145 -9.04 -12.27 7.07
CA GLY A 145 -8.67 -12.22 8.48
C GLY A 145 -7.21 -11.84 8.67
N ARG A 146 -6.94 -11.12 9.73
CA ARG A 146 -5.58 -10.81 10.19
C ARG A 146 -5.15 -11.71 11.36
N ARG A 147 -6.11 -12.27 12.07
CA ARG A 147 -6.00 -13.21 13.19
C ARG A 147 -7.12 -14.25 13.08
N ALA A 148 -7.22 -15.15 14.02
CA ALA A 148 -8.42 -15.96 14.15
C ALA A 148 -9.63 -15.04 14.36
N ILE A 149 -10.65 -15.20 13.53
CA ILE A 149 -11.86 -14.36 13.50
C ILE A 149 -13.09 -15.18 13.89
N THR A 150 -14.05 -14.52 14.52
CA THR A 150 -15.36 -15.10 14.83
C THR A 150 -16.21 -15.24 13.56
N ALA A 151 -17.29 -16.03 13.65
CA ALA A 151 -18.24 -16.17 12.54
C ALA A 151 -18.89 -14.83 12.16
N GLY A 152 -19.15 -13.96 13.13
CA GLY A 152 -19.67 -12.60 12.88
C GLY A 152 -18.69 -11.73 12.13
N GLU A 153 -17.45 -11.63 12.60
CA GLU A 153 -16.38 -10.88 11.92
C GLU A 153 -16.14 -11.38 10.49
N ARG A 154 -16.15 -12.70 10.31
CA ARG A 154 -16.06 -13.31 8.97
C ARG A 154 -17.22 -12.85 8.07
N SER A 155 -18.44 -12.87 8.58
CA SER A 155 -19.63 -12.45 7.84
C SER A 155 -19.52 -10.98 7.37
N GLU A 156 -19.05 -10.09 8.24
CA GLU A 156 -18.83 -8.67 7.89
C GLU A 156 -17.77 -8.49 6.80
N LEU A 157 -16.62 -9.16 6.93
CA LEU A 157 -15.54 -9.09 5.94
C LEU A 157 -15.96 -9.68 4.58
N VAL A 158 -16.68 -10.82 4.58
CA VAL A 158 -17.20 -11.44 3.36
C VAL A 158 -18.26 -10.54 2.70
N SER A 159 -19.11 -9.89 3.49
CA SER A 159 -20.10 -8.94 2.99
C SER A 159 -19.43 -7.73 2.31
N LEU A 160 -18.38 -7.18 2.93
CA LEU A 160 -17.55 -6.12 2.33
C LEU A 160 -16.92 -6.57 1.01
N ALA A 161 -16.27 -7.74 1.00
CA ALA A 161 -15.65 -8.28 -0.21
C ALA A 161 -16.67 -8.51 -1.32
N THR A 162 -17.87 -8.98 -0.97
CA THR A 162 -18.96 -9.22 -1.91
C THR A 162 -19.50 -7.92 -2.50
N ALA A 163 -19.73 -6.90 -1.68
CA ALA A 163 -20.20 -5.59 -2.15
C ALA A 163 -19.19 -4.96 -3.11
N LEU A 164 -17.91 -4.91 -2.73
CA LEU A 164 -16.84 -4.38 -3.58
C LEU A 164 -16.67 -5.19 -4.89
N GLY A 165 -16.84 -6.51 -4.84
CA GLY A 165 -16.76 -7.37 -6.02
C GLY A 165 -17.88 -7.13 -7.03
N LYS A 166 -19.09 -6.79 -6.57
CA LYS A 166 -20.23 -6.46 -7.42
C LYS A 166 -20.03 -5.17 -8.22
N ALA A 167 -19.31 -4.20 -7.67
CA ALA A 167 -19.02 -2.93 -8.36
C ALA A 167 -18.16 -3.11 -9.63
N LYS A 168 -17.49 -4.26 -9.81
CA LYS A 168 -16.72 -4.63 -11.01
C LYS A 168 -15.66 -3.61 -11.43
N LEU A 169 -15.03 -2.95 -10.45
CA LEU A 169 -13.89 -2.07 -10.70
C LEU A 169 -12.58 -2.86 -10.83
N PHE A 170 -12.46 -3.90 -10.04
CA PHE A 170 -11.34 -4.84 -9.99
C PHE A 170 -11.81 -6.17 -9.39
N PRO A 171 -11.08 -7.28 -9.61
CA PRO A 171 -11.34 -8.53 -8.90
C PRO A 171 -11.16 -8.38 -7.39
N VAL A 172 -12.14 -8.84 -6.62
CA VAL A 172 -12.05 -8.93 -5.16
C VAL A 172 -11.99 -10.39 -4.75
N LYS A 173 -11.05 -10.73 -3.87
CA LYS A 173 -10.80 -12.08 -3.42
C LYS A 173 -10.92 -12.14 -1.90
N TRP A 174 -11.83 -12.94 -1.41
CA TRP A 174 -11.82 -13.36 -0.03
C TRP A 174 -10.68 -14.35 0.22
N VAL A 175 -9.95 -14.16 1.30
CA VAL A 175 -8.90 -15.07 1.77
C VAL A 175 -9.02 -15.30 3.28
N GLU A 176 -8.69 -16.48 3.75
CA GLU A 176 -8.79 -16.79 5.19
C GLU A 176 -7.79 -15.96 6.02
N ASP A 177 -6.57 -15.80 5.52
CA ASP A 177 -5.52 -14.99 6.10
C ASP A 177 -4.94 -14.04 5.05
N VAL A 178 -5.04 -12.73 5.30
CA VAL A 178 -4.54 -11.71 4.37
C VAL A 178 -3.05 -11.43 4.56
N ARG A 179 -2.46 -11.80 5.69
CA ARG A 179 -1.06 -11.48 6.04
C ARG A 179 -0.04 -11.99 5.01
N PRO A 180 -0.13 -13.23 4.48
CA PRO A 180 0.79 -13.71 3.45
C PRO A 180 0.77 -12.87 2.17
N TYR A 181 -0.41 -12.38 1.76
CA TYR A 181 -0.57 -11.49 0.60
C TYR A 181 0.04 -10.12 0.86
N LYS A 182 -0.20 -9.57 2.05
CA LYS A 182 0.36 -8.28 2.48
C LYS A 182 1.88 -8.34 2.58
N ALA A 183 2.44 -9.41 3.15
CA ALA A 183 3.89 -9.65 3.23
C ALA A 183 4.53 -9.76 1.84
N THR A 184 3.88 -10.48 0.92
CA THR A 184 4.36 -10.55 -0.46
C THR A 184 4.35 -9.17 -1.14
N LYS A 185 3.30 -8.38 -0.93
CA LYS A 185 3.29 -7.01 -1.47
C LYS A 185 4.36 -6.13 -0.84
N LEU A 186 4.60 -6.28 0.47
CA LEU A 186 5.69 -5.59 1.15
C LEU A 186 7.05 -5.91 0.51
N MET A 187 7.31 -7.20 0.21
CA MET A 187 8.56 -7.63 -0.46
C MET A 187 8.84 -6.82 -1.73
N TYR A 188 7.82 -6.57 -2.56
CA TYR A 188 7.96 -5.76 -3.78
C TYR A 188 8.03 -4.26 -3.49
N ASN A 189 7.13 -3.75 -2.66
CA ASN A 189 7.04 -2.31 -2.40
C ASN A 189 8.29 -1.79 -1.68
N ALA A 190 8.83 -2.53 -0.71
CA ALA A 190 10.05 -2.15 0.00
C ALA A 190 11.31 -2.21 -0.90
N ALA A 191 11.24 -2.87 -2.06
CA ALA A 191 12.31 -2.83 -3.05
C ALA A 191 12.15 -1.69 -4.07
N ILE A 192 10.93 -1.43 -4.51
CA ILE A 192 10.65 -0.42 -5.55
C ILE A 192 10.59 0.98 -4.96
N SER A 193 9.79 1.16 -3.89
CA SER A 193 9.39 2.49 -3.42
C SER A 193 10.55 3.36 -2.95
N PRO A 194 11.48 2.88 -2.11
CA PRO A 194 12.60 3.72 -1.66
C PRO A 194 13.52 4.13 -2.79
N LEU A 195 13.80 3.22 -3.74
CA LEU A 195 14.68 3.50 -4.86
C LEU A 195 14.05 4.49 -5.86
N ALA A 196 12.79 4.24 -6.24
CA ALA A 196 12.06 5.10 -7.17
C ALA A 196 11.81 6.50 -6.59
N ALA A 197 11.42 6.58 -5.32
CA ALA A 197 11.16 7.84 -4.64
C ALA A 197 12.44 8.68 -4.46
N ALA A 198 13.54 8.08 -3.99
CA ALA A 198 14.81 8.79 -3.81
C ALA A 198 15.42 9.23 -5.15
N ALA A 199 15.26 8.43 -6.21
CA ALA A 199 15.76 8.74 -7.54
C ALA A 199 14.85 9.70 -8.35
N GLY A 200 13.59 9.88 -7.96
CA GLY A 200 12.63 10.69 -8.68
C GLY A 200 12.25 10.11 -10.05
N VAL A 201 12.20 8.78 -10.18
CA VAL A 201 11.94 8.06 -11.43
C VAL A 201 10.67 7.22 -11.34
N ASP A 202 10.11 6.83 -12.49
CA ASP A 202 9.03 5.86 -12.53
C ASP A 202 9.55 4.43 -12.24
N ASN A 203 8.64 3.54 -11.86
CA ASN A 203 9.00 2.17 -11.48
C ASN A 203 9.66 1.38 -12.63
N GLY A 204 9.35 1.69 -13.90
CA GLY A 204 9.93 1.04 -15.08
C GLY A 204 11.36 1.49 -15.34
N GLU A 205 11.71 2.70 -14.95
CA GLU A 205 13.07 3.23 -15.09
C GLU A 205 14.07 2.51 -14.21
N LEU A 206 13.65 1.98 -13.05
CA LEU A 206 14.50 1.12 -12.22
C LEU A 206 15.00 -0.14 -12.95
N LEU A 207 14.29 -0.57 -13.98
CA LEU A 207 14.69 -1.73 -14.80
C LEU A 207 15.52 -1.37 -16.04
N THR A 208 15.81 -0.09 -16.27
CA THR A 208 16.58 0.40 -17.43
C THR A 208 18.03 0.67 -17.10
N ASP A 209 18.27 1.34 -16.00
CA ASP A 209 19.61 1.67 -15.52
C ASP A 209 20.26 0.44 -14.88
N ALA A 210 21.55 0.19 -15.17
CA ALA A 210 22.24 -0.98 -14.68
C ALA A 210 22.37 -0.99 -13.15
N LEU A 211 22.67 0.17 -12.56
CA LEU A 211 22.81 0.34 -11.12
C LEU A 211 21.48 0.19 -10.40
N ALA A 212 20.46 0.92 -10.86
CA ALA A 212 19.11 0.85 -10.28
C ALA A 212 18.55 -0.58 -10.31
N LYS A 213 18.74 -1.28 -11.44
CA LYS A 213 18.32 -2.68 -11.59
C LYS A 213 19.06 -3.63 -10.64
N LYS A 214 20.38 -3.42 -10.46
CA LYS A 214 21.17 -4.22 -9.52
C LYS A 214 20.69 -4.01 -8.08
N LEU A 215 20.48 -2.77 -7.67
CA LEU A 215 19.94 -2.43 -6.35
C LEU A 215 18.55 -3.03 -6.15
N PHE A 216 17.67 -2.88 -7.13
CA PHE A 216 16.30 -3.41 -7.07
C PHE A 216 16.28 -4.94 -6.89
N PHE A 217 17.07 -5.67 -7.67
CA PHE A 217 17.15 -7.13 -7.54
C PHE A 217 17.84 -7.55 -6.23
N GLY A 218 18.85 -6.80 -5.78
CA GLY A 218 19.49 -7.00 -4.48
C GLY A 218 18.47 -6.86 -3.35
N MET A 219 17.70 -5.78 -3.35
CA MET A 219 16.64 -5.55 -2.36
C MET A 219 15.55 -6.63 -2.39
N LEU A 220 15.12 -7.07 -3.57
CA LEU A 220 14.15 -8.18 -3.66
C LEU A 220 14.69 -9.48 -3.03
N ARG A 221 15.98 -9.81 -3.26
CA ARG A 221 16.62 -10.98 -2.63
C ARG A 221 16.72 -10.82 -1.12
N GLU A 222 17.14 -9.65 -0.65
CA GLU A 222 17.26 -9.38 0.78
C GLU A 222 15.88 -9.40 1.47
N ASN A 223 14.87 -8.75 0.90
CA ASN A 223 13.50 -8.75 1.41
C ASN A 223 12.93 -10.17 1.53
N TYR A 224 13.10 -10.99 0.48
CA TYR A 224 12.69 -12.40 0.51
C TYR A 224 13.42 -13.17 1.61
N ALA A 225 14.75 -12.98 1.73
CA ALA A 225 15.56 -13.68 2.75
C ALA A 225 15.12 -13.30 4.17
N ILE A 226 14.86 -12.02 4.45
CA ILE A 226 14.34 -11.53 5.73
C ILE A 226 13.00 -12.20 6.05
N LEU A 227 12.05 -12.17 5.12
CA LEU A 227 10.71 -12.74 5.33
C LEU A 227 10.77 -14.26 5.59
N LYS A 228 11.63 -14.98 4.88
CA LYS A 228 11.85 -16.43 5.12
C LYS A 228 12.55 -16.69 6.44
N HIS A 229 13.57 -15.87 6.82
CA HIS A 229 14.22 -15.95 8.13
C HIS A 229 13.22 -15.76 9.27
N ALA A 230 12.36 -14.77 9.16
CA ALA A 230 11.29 -14.48 10.12
C ALA A 230 10.12 -15.49 10.06
N LYS A 231 10.21 -16.52 9.22
CA LYS A 231 9.18 -17.55 9.01
C LYS A 231 7.81 -16.98 8.61
N ILE A 232 7.82 -15.88 7.88
CA ILE A 232 6.61 -15.27 7.34
C ILE A 232 6.16 -16.06 6.12
N GLU A 233 4.89 -16.48 6.12
CA GLU A 233 4.26 -17.08 4.95
C GLU A 233 4.07 -16.04 3.85
N LEU A 234 4.27 -16.48 2.59
CA LEU A 234 4.10 -15.65 1.40
C LEU A 234 3.05 -16.26 0.47
N ALA A 235 2.21 -15.43 -0.11
CA ALA A 235 1.16 -15.86 -1.05
C ALA A 235 1.34 -15.20 -2.42
N CYS A 236 0.72 -15.77 -3.45
CA CYS A 236 0.78 -15.23 -4.79
C CYS A 236 -0.14 -14.01 -4.95
N ILE A 237 0.43 -12.80 -5.09
CA ILE A 237 -0.30 -11.56 -5.35
C ILE A 237 -0.07 -11.01 -6.78
N GLY A 238 0.90 -11.52 -7.49
CA GLY A 238 1.27 -11.19 -8.86
C GLY A 238 1.22 -12.42 -9.77
N PRO A 239 1.90 -12.39 -10.93
CA PRO A 239 1.93 -13.51 -11.86
C PRO A 239 2.73 -14.71 -11.35
N PHE A 240 3.65 -14.51 -10.42
CA PHE A 240 4.50 -15.55 -9.85
C PHE A 240 4.45 -15.56 -8.32
N HIS A 241 4.56 -16.76 -7.76
CA HIS A 241 4.77 -16.91 -6.33
C HIS A 241 6.16 -16.38 -5.93
N PRO A 242 6.35 -15.77 -4.75
CA PRO A 242 7.64 -15.25 -4.30
C PRO A 242 8.80 -16.26 -4.35
N ASP A 243 8.54 -17.54 -4.07
CA ASP A 243 9.57 -18.58 -4.17
C ASP A 243 10.06 -18.75 -5.62
N THR A 244 9.17 -18.66 -6.60
CA THR A 244 9.54 -18.67 -8.03
C THR A 244 10.34 -17.42 -8.39
N VAL A 245 9.94 -16.25 -7.88
CA VAL A 245 10.70 -15.00 -8.09
C VAL A 245 12.10 -15.12 -7.49
N SER A 246 12.23 -15.67 -6.28
CA SER A 246 13.55 -15.92 -5.66
C SER A 246 14.43 -16.85 -6.51
N MET A 247 13.85 -17.91 -7.07
CA MET A 247 14.56 -18.81 -7.97
C MET A 247 15.03 -18.08 -9.25
N ILE A 248 14.16 -17.27 -9.85
CA ILE A 248 14.50 -16.42 -11.02
C ILE A 248 15.69 -15.51 -10.67
N LEU A 249 15.62 -14.83 -9.53
CA LEU A 249 16.62 -13.87 -9.10
C LEU A 249 18.01 -14.51 -8.84
N ARG A 250 18.07 -15.80 -8.53
CA ARG A 250 19.30 -16.56 -8.31
C ARG A 250 19.90 -17.16 -9.59
N THR A 251 19.13 -17.21 -10.67
CA THR A 251 19.57 -17.82 -11.94
C THR A 251 20.31 -16.77 -12.78
N PRO A 252 21.60 -16.99 -13.13
CA PRO A 252 22.39 -16.03 -13.90
C PRO A 252 21.71 -15.59 -15.19
N GLY A 253 21.66 -14.29 -15.44
CA GLY A 253 21.07 -13.68 -16.65
C GLY A 253 19.53 -13.63 -16.69
N LEU A 254 18.83 -14.52 -15.99
CA LEU A 254 17.37 -14.62 -16.03
C LEU A 254 16.66 -13.38 -15.48
N PRO A 255 17.12 -12.74 -14.38
CA PRO A 255 16.51 -11.50 -13.89
C PRO A 255 16.54 -10.38 -14.93
N THR A 256 17.67 -10.23 -15.64
CA THR A 256 17.80 -9.21 -16.70
C THR A 256 16.88 -9.48 -17.87
N PHE A 257 16.74 -10.74 -18.27
CA PHE A 257 15.80 -11.14 -19.31
C PHE A 257 14.35 -10.86 -18.88
N MET A 258 13.95 -11.28 -17.67
CA MET A 258 12.62 -11.05 -17.14
C MET A 258 12.28 -9.57 -16.98
N ALA A 259 13.27 -8.72 -16.62
CA ALA A 259 13.09 -7.28 -16.54
C ALA A 259 12.56 -6.66 -17.85
N MET A 260 12.96 -7.20 -19.00
CA MET A 260 12.48 -6.73 -20.31
C MET A 260 10.97 -6.93 -20.48
N PHE A 261 10.41 -7.99 -19.92
CA PHE A 261 8.97 -8.29 -19.97
C PHE A 261 8.16 -7.44 -18.99
N PHE A 262 8.71 -7.19 -17.79
CA PHE A 262 7.98 -6.44 -16.75
C PHE A 262 8.08 -4.93 -16.92
N ARG A 263 9.14 -4.42 -17.51
CA ARG A 263 9.38 -2.99 -17.72
C ARG A 263 8.18 -2.25 -18.37
N PRO A 264 7.53 -2.74 -19.44
CA PRO A 264 6.42 -2.04 -20.05
C PRO A 264 5.23 -1.81 -19.12
N SER A 265 4.95 -2.78 -18.24
CA SER A 265 3.84 -2.70 -17.28
C SER A 265 4.12 -1.79 -16.07
N LEU A 266 5.38 -1.41 -15.86
CA LEU A 266 5.82 -0.53 -14.78
C LEU A 266 6.11 0.90 -15.26
N ARG A 267 6.19 1.11 -16.58
CA ARG A 267 6.51 2.39 -17.19
C ARG A 267 5.36 3.39 -16.98
N GLY A 268 5.70 4.63 -16.61
CA GLY A 268 4.72 5.67 -16.31
C GLY A 268 3.94 5.42 -15.00
N THR A 269 4.32 4.41 -14.19
CA THR A 269 3.74 4.22 -12.87
C THR A 269 4.72 4.68 -11.80
N TYR A 270 4.24 5.53 -10.89
CA TYR A 270 5.04 6.04 -9.78
C TYR A 270 4.73 5.26 -8.49
N CYS A 271 5.74 5.15 -7.63
CA CYS A 271 5.54 4.54 -6.33
C CYS A 271 4.68 5.44 -5.42
N SER A 272 3.97 4.84 -4.45
CA SER A 272 3.09 5.56 -3.52
C SER A 272 3.83 6.56 -2.62
N MET A 273 5.14 6.42 -2.48
CA MET A 273 6.00 7.23 -1.63
C MET A 273 6.51 8.52 -2.32
N ALA A 274 6.62 8.52 -3.67
CA ALA A 274 7.17 9.65 -4.41
C ALA A 274 6.44 10.99 -4.15
N PRO A 275 5.09 11.06 -4.12
CA PRO A 275 4.38 12.30 -3.80
C PRO A 275 4.50 12.75 -2.33
N ASP A 276 4.99 11.88 -1.45
CA ASP A 276 5.07 12.14 -0.02
C ASP A 276 6.38 12.85 0.37
N ILE A 277 7.46 12.64 -0.38
CA ILE A 277 8.76 13.28 -0.12
C ILE A 277 8.66 14.81 0.00
N PRO A 278 7.99 15.53 -0.92
CA PRO A 278 7.88 17.00 -0.82
C PRO A 278 7.10 17.50 0.39
N ILE A 279 6.29 16.65 1.02
CA ILE A 279 5.54 17.01 2.24
C ILE A 279 6.28 16.64 3.52
N GLY A 280 7.49 16.10 3.42
CA GLY A 280 8.35 15.81 4.57
C GLY A 280 7.97 14.55 5.37
N ARG A 281 7.13 13.66 4.83
CA ARG A 281 6.72 12.40 5.45
C ARG A 281 6.67 11.28 4.41
N THR A 282 6.99 10.06 4.80
CA THR A 282 6.90 8.88 3.92
C THR A 282 6.44 7.64 4.69
N GLU A 283 6.07 6.60 3.97
CA GLU A 283 5.69 5.29 4.54
C GLU A 283 6.90 4.37 4.73
N ILE A 284 8.14 4.89 4.72
CA ILE A 284 9.37 4.08 4.78
C ILE A 284 9.45 3.22 6.04
N GLU A 285 8.93 3.73 7.16
CA GLU A 285 8.87 3.01 8.44
C GLU A 285 7.96 1.77 8.36
N ALA A 286 6.83 1.86 7.67
CA ALA A 286 5.90 0.75 7.47
C ALA A 286 6.41 -0.27 6.43
N TYR A 287 7.41 0.08 5.62
CA TYR A 287 8.00 -0.78 4.60
C TYR A 287 9.36 -1.32 5.05
N ASN A 288 10.42 -0.58 4.78
CA ASN A 288 11.79 -1.02 5.09
C ASN A 288 12.03 -1.05 6.59
N GLY A 289 11.48 -0.11 7.37
CA GLY A 289 11.53 -0.14 8.84
C GLY A 289 10.93 -1.44 9.41
N HIS A 290 9.79 -1.89 8.89
CA HIS A 290 9.21 -3.17 9.30
C HIS A 290 10.11 -4.36 8.95
N LEU A 291 10.71 -4.40 7.76
CA LEU A 291 11.64 -5.46 7.37
C LEU A 291 12.89 -5.48 8.24
N ILE A 292 13.43 -4.31 8.61
CA ILE A 292 14.58 -4.18 9.51
C ILE A 292 14.23 -4.74 10.90
N ARG A 293 13.03 -4.46 11.42
CA ARG A 293 12.56 -5.04 12.69
C ARG A 293 12.41 -6.57 12.60
N LEU A 294 11.84 -7.07 11.51
CA LEU A 294 11.72 -8.52 11.28
C LEU A 294 13.08 -9.21 11.15
N ALA A 295 14.06 -8.53 10.58
CA ALA A 295 15.41 -9.07 10.41
C ALA A 295 16.09 -9.33 11.77
N GLY A 296 15.87 -8.47 12.79
CA GLY A 296 16.60 -8.57 14.04
C GLY A 296 18.11 -8.54 13.80
N ASP A 297 18.80 -9.65 14.13
CA ASP A 297 20.24 -9.83 13.90
C ASP A 297 20.58 -10.37 12.50
N PHE A 298 19.57 -10.71 11.69
CA PHE A 298 19.81 -11.15 10.31
C PHE A 298 20.30 -9.97 9.45
N PRO A 299 21.36 -10.15 8.62
CA PRO A 299 21.91 -9.06 7.81
C PRO A 299 20.90 -8.46 6.84
N CYS A 300 20.72 -7.14 6.89
CA CYS A 300 19.82 -6.39 6.00
C CYS A 300 20.42 -5.05 5.56
N PRO A 301 21.63 -5.03 5.00
CA PRO A 301 22.34 -3.78 4.69
C PRO A 301 21.64 -2.92 3.65
N LEU A 302 21.00 -3.50 2.63
CA LEU A 302 20.28 -2.77 1.59
C LEU A 302 19.04 -2.09 2.15
N ASN A 303 18.26 -2.76 3.01
CA ASN A 303 17.09 -2.16 3.64
C ASN A 303 17.48 -1.01 4.58
N ARG A 304 18.55 -1.16 5.37
CA ARG A 304 19.04 -0.08 6.25
C ARG A 304 19.49 1.13 5.44
N ALA A 305 20.33 0.91 4.43
CA ALA A 305 20.81 2.00 3.58
C ALA A 305 19.68 2.71 2.81
N ALA A 306 18.70 1.97 2.31
CA ALA A 306 17.55 2.55 1.63
C ALA A 306 16.63 3.32 2.59
N PHE A 307 16.44 2.82 3.81
CA PHE A 307 15.72 3.51 4.87
C PHE A 307 16.38 4.84 5.21
N ASP A 308 17.69 4.82 5.52
CA ASP A 308 18.46 6.02 5.88
C ASP A 308 18.49 7.05 4.74
N LEU A 309 18.60 6.59 3.49
CA LEU A 309 18.56 7.47 2.32
C LEU A 309 17.20 8.20 2.20
N VAL A 310 16.10 7.46 2.29
CA VAL A 310 14.76 8.07 2.17
C VAL A 310 14.49 9.02 3.33
N GLU A 311 14.84 8.65 4.55
CA GLU A 311 14.77 9.55 5.73
C GLU A 311 15.58 10.83 5.53
N LYS A 312 16.82 10.71 5.01
CA LYS A 312 17.66 11.85 4.72
C LYS A 312 17.03 12.76 3.66
N VAL A 313 16.64 12.19 2.51
CA VAL A 313 16.03 12.95 1.39
C VAL A 313 14.77 13.67 1.86
N THR A 314 13.96 13.02 2.69
CA THR A 314 12.70 13.56 3.21
C THR A 314 12.94 14.66 4.25
N ARG A 315 13.77 14.39 5.26
CA ARG A 315 14.05 15.33 6.37
C ARG A 315 14.79 16.59 5.91
N GLU A 316 15.73 16.43 4.98
CA GLU A 316 16.53 17.55 4.46
C GLU A 316 15.86 18.26 3.29
N GLY A 317 14.68 17.80 2.84
CA GLY A 317 13.96 18.38 1.71
C GLY A 317 14.74 18.31 0.39
N LEU A 318 15.57 17.27 0.23
CA LEU A 318 16.39 17.13 -0.97
C LEU A 318 15.53 16.78 -2.18
N LYS A 319 15.88 17.35 -3.33
CA LYS A 319 15.22 16.98 -4.58
C LYS A 319 15.55 15.54 -4.93
N PRO A 320 14.55 14.66 -5.17
CA PRO A 320 14.80 13.31 -5.68
C PRO A 320 15.61 13.33 -6.97
N GLN A 321 16.68 12.53 -7.03
CA GLN A 321 17.58 12.48 -8.20
C GLN A 321 18.34 11.15 -8.24
N ARG A 322 18.76 10.71 -9.45
CA ARG A 322 19.40 9.41 -9.68
C ARG A 322 20.71 9.22 -8.94
N GLU A 323 21.43 10.31 -8.70
CA GLU A 323 22.70 10.32 -7.95
C GLU A 323 22.56 9.78 -6.54
N HIS A 324 21.36 9.84 -5.95
CA HIS A 324 21.08 9.22 -4.65
C HIS A 324 21.25 7.69 -4.68
N LEU A 325 21.04 7.04 -5.83
CA LEU A 325 21.27 5.59 -5.95
C LEU A 325 22.76 5.25 -5.90
N GLN A 326 23.64 6.13 -6.40
CA GLN A 326 25.09 5.95 -6.26
C GLN A 326 25.51 6.01 -4.80
N TYR A 327 24.93 6.91 -4.03
CA TYR A 327 25.17 6.98 -2.58
C TYR A 327 24.93 5.64 -1.88
N LEU A 328 23.90 4.90 -2.28
CA LEU A 328 23.63 3.55 -1.71
C LEU A 328 24.77 2.57 -1.98
N VAL A 329 25.37 2.63 -3.16
CA VAL A 329 26.49 1.74 -3.51
C VAL A 329 27.76 2.10 -2.75
N ASP A 330 28.06 3.38 -2.65
CA ASP A 330 29.27 3.90 -2.02
C ASP A 330 29.29 3.62 -0.50
N HIS A 331 28.11 3.48 0.11
CA HIS A 331 27.97 3.21 1.56
C HIS A 331 27.67 1.74 1.89
N LEU A 332 27.41 0.91 0.88
CA LEU A 332 27.30 -0.53 1.05
C LEU A 332 28.68 -1.18 0.93
N LEU A 333 29.03 -2.05 1.86
CA LEU A 333 30.21 -2.87 1.73
C LEU A 333 30.16 -3.64 0.40
N PRO A 334 31.27 -3.77 -0.33
CA PRO A 334 31.32 -4.38 -1.67
C PRO A 334 30.66 -5.77 -1.76
N GLU A 335 30.69 -6.53 -0.68
CA GLU A 335 30.11 -7.88 -0.59
C GLU A 335 28.57 -7.91 -0.63
N ALA A 336 27.89 -6.89 -0.13
CA ALA A 336 26.42 -6.86 -0.07
C ALA A 336 25.77 -6.58 -1.43
N VAL A 337 26.52 -6.01 -2.36
CA VAL A 337 26.02 -5.62 -3.70
C VAL A 337 26.45 -6.64 -4.77
N LEU A 338 27.43 -7.48 -4.48
CA LEU A 338 28.09 -8.39 -5.44
C LEU A 338 27.62 -9.84 -5.35
N SER A 339 26.98 -10.25 -4.26
CA SER A 339 26.38 -11.58 -4.07
C SER A 339 24.90 -11.57 -4.46
#